data_46c7f3245df9e9e9a7ab975e8960e5c8
#
_entry.id   46c7f3245df9e9e9a7ab975e8960e5c8
#
_cell.length_a   1.000
_cell.length_b   1.000
_cell.length_c   1.000
_cell.angle_alpha   90.00
_cell.angle_beta   90.00
_cell.angle_gamma   90.00
#
_symmetry.space_group_name_H-M   'P 1'
#
loop_
_entity.id
_entity.type
_entity.pdbx_description
1 polymer ?
#
loop_
_entity_poly.entity_id
_entity_poly.type
_entity_poly.pdbx_seq_one_letter_code
_entity_poly.pdbx_strand_id
1 'polypeptide(L)'
;VEIDTPDGKEYQMVSAFTRARAGSNFDDDNRDSIGMNGVGSMITFVTSSLFDAKSSDGNLQVQMVGKNGQIDRIRTKETSLKGTTVKFRPDYEFFGMETIDEAHTSMIEERVRSLALAFDGVRFRFNKKIVRLKFADYFGNCDMFNTENAIFGIAKSDGSHQSASLVNGLSVKSGTHIDYLLNTIMQDFRDALKRRRKVDITAARLKQHLRVHAIINGFPALKFDSQTKERVTNSAAECRNAIGEFDTKKVIAKLMKNEDLINEICAYTKMQEDLLAKKDLGKLEKKKKVKSDKYFAAIGHRTDRIFVVEGDSASGGLIKCLGRKGNAFYALKG
;
A
#
# COMPACT_ATOMS: atom_id res chain seq x y z
N VAL A 1 19.76 -15.06 32.04
CA VAL A 1 19.03 -16.29 32.40
C VAL A 1 19.59 -17.44 31.57
N GLU A 2 19.82 -18.59 32.19
CA GLU A 2 20.12 -19.86 31.54
C GLU A 2 18.80 -20.56 31.18
N ILE A 3 18.79 -21.23 30.06
CA ILE A 3 17.65 -22.03 29.56
C ILE A 3 18.13 -23.44 29.23
N ASP A 4 17.25 -24.42 29.38
CA ASP A 4 17.50 -25.78 28.94
C ASP A 4 17.32 -25.88 27.43
N THR A 5 18.28 -26.47 26.73
CA THR A 5 18.25 -26.72 25.29
C THR A 5 18.52 -28.22 25.02
N PRO A 6 18.25 -28.75 23.85
CA PRO A 6 18.55 -30.15 23.53
C PRO A 6 20.02 -30.55 23.74
N ASP A 7 20.94 -29.57 23.66
CA ASP A 7 22.39 -29.77 23.80
C ASP A 7 22.89 -29.45 25.24
N GLY A 8 22.00 -29.16 26.20
CA GLY A 8 22.32 -28.79 27.55
C GLY A 8 21.92 -27.36 27.93
N LYS A 9 22.45 -26.84 29.04
CA LYS A 9 22.17 -25.47 29.49
C LYS A 9 22.92 -24.43 28.67
N GLU A 10 22.21 -23.41 28.26
CA GLU A 10 22.75 -22.30 27.49
C GLU A 10 22.17 -20.96 27.96
N TYR A 11 22.90 -19.88 27.80
CA TYR A 11 22.35 -18.56 28.07
C TYR A 11 21.32 -18.18 27.00
N GLN A 12 20.14 -17.73 27.42
CA GLN A 12 19.03 -17.32 26.51
C GLN A 12 19.48 -16.36 25.42
N MET A 13 20.38 -15.39 25.72
CA MET A 13 20.93 -14.45 24.77
C MET A 13 21.75 -15.16 23.67
N VAL A 14 22.54 -16.16 24.04
CA VAL A 14 23.33 -16.97 23.09
C VAL A 14 22.40 -17.75 22.18
N SER A 15 21.45 -18.47 22.77
CA SER A 15 20.44 -19.23 22.02
C SER A 15 19.67 -18.36 21.01
N ALA A 16 19.31 -17.13 21.39
CA ALA A 16 18.58 -16.19 20.52
C ALA A 16 19.35 -15.80 19.26
N PHE A 17 20.68 -15.85 19.26
CA PHE A 17 21.52 -15.53 18.09
C PHE A 17 22.08 -16.75 17.37
N THR A 18 22.08 -17.94 17.99
CA THR A 18 22.75 -19.12 17.42
C THR A 18 21.78 -20.20 16.96
N ARG A 19 20.53 -20.21 17.50
CA ARG A 19 19.54 -21.25 17.19
C ARG A 19 18.40 -20.69 16.35
N ALA A 20 18.03 -21.46 15.35
CA ALA A 20 16.78 -21.22 14.65
C ALA A 20 15.60 -21.57 15.57
N ARG A 21 14.53 -20.78 15.47
CA ARG A 21 13.31 -20.98 16.25
C ARG A 21 13.51 -20.92 17.78
N ALA A 22 14.50 -20.16 18.23
CA ALA A 22 14.77 -19.95 19.67
C ALA A 22 13.83 -18.90 20.32
N GLY A 23 12.83 -18.40 19.61
CA GLY A 23 11.86 -17.43 20.12
C GLY A 23 10.77 -18.11 20.95
N SER A 24 10.11 -17.34 21.82
CA SER A 24 8.92 -17.76 22.60
C SER A 24 7.59 -17.47 21.90
N ASN A 25 7.60 -16.96 20.67
CA ASN A 25 6.43 -16.39 19.99
C ASN A 25 5.88 -17.28 18.86
N PHE A 26 5.84 -18.59 19.11
CA PHE A 26 5.33 -19.57 18.14
C PHE A 26 3.84 -19.87 18.29
N ASP A 27 3.21 -19.39 19.37
CA ASP A 27 1.77 -19.45 19.55
C ASP A 27 1.11 -18.32 18.75
N ASP A 28 0.43 -18.68 17.66
CA ASP A 28 -0.21 -17.73 16.76
C ASP A 28 -1.39 -16.98 17.42
N ASP A 29 -2.03 -17.56 18.42
CA ASP A 29 -3.22 -17.00 19.06
C ASP A 29 -2.91 -15.86 20.04
N ASN A 30 -1.70 -15.86 20.64
CA ASN A 30 -1.28 -14.90 21.66
C ASN A 30 -0.03 -14.09 21.27
N ARG A 31 0.31 -14.03 20.00
CA ARG A 31 1.54 -13.38 19.55
C ARG A 31 1.37 -11.87 19.36
N ASP A 32 2.02 -11.08 20.21
CA ASP A 32 2.10 -9.62 20.11
C ASP A 32 3.32 -9.13 19.32
N SER A 33 4.23 -10.03 18.94
CA SER A 33 5.47 -9.69 18.23
C SER A 33 5.39 -9.96 16.73
N ILE A 34 6.20 -9.21 15.96
CA ILE A 34 6.31 -9.33 14.50
C ILE A 34 7.09 -10.60 14.09
N GLY A 35 7.92 -11.12 15.00
CA GLY A 35 8.79 -12.27 14.74
C GLY A 35 8.01 -13.57 14.66
N MET A 36 7.91 -14.15 13.45
CA MET A 36 7.17 -15.39 13.22
C MET A 36 8.06 -16.64 13.27
N ASN A 37 9.26 -16.54 12.73
CA ASN A 37 10.09 -17.71 12.45
C ASN A 37 11.31 -17.85 13.37
N GLY A 38 11.62 -16.85 14.20
CA GLY A 38 12.74 -16.88 15.15
C GLY A 38 14.11 -17.07 14.48
N VAL A 39 14.27 -16.60 13.22
CA VAL A 39 15.52 -16.81 12.47
C VAL A 39 16.30 -15.52 12.18
N GLY A 40 15.70 -14.34 12.34
CA GLY A 40 16.32 -13.06 11.93
C GLY A 40 17.61 -12.75 12.71
N SER A 41 17.60 -12.94 14.02
CA SER A 41 18.77 -12.73 14.87
C SER A 41 19.91 -13.70 14.53
N MET A 42 19.59 -14.97 14.30
CA MET A 42 20.54 -15.98 13.88
C MET A 42 21.16 -15.63 12.51
N ILE A 43 20.35 -15.25 11.54
CA ILE A 43 20.86 -14.83 10.20
C ILE A 43 21.83 -13.66 10.36
N THR A 44 21.48 -12.66 11.17
CA THR A 44 22.38 -11.51 11.42
C THR A 44 23.71 -11.98 12.01
N PHE A 45 23.71 -12.95 12.93
CA PHE A 45 24.95 -13.50 13.49
C PHE A 45 25.77 -14.26 12.45
N VAL A 46 25.15 -15.23 11.76
CA VAL A 46 25.88 -16.12 10.83
C VAL A 46 26.41 -15.39 9.58
N THR A 47 25.77 -14.29 9.18
CA THR A 47 26.24 -13.46 8.05
C THR A 47 27.08 -12.25 8.49
N SER A 48 27.66 -12.29 9.69
CA SER A 48 28.54 -11.25 10.19
C SER A 48 29.98 -11.71 10.23
N SER A 49 30.88 -10.90 9.68
CA SER A 49 32.34 -11.09 9.82
C SER A 49 32.81 -10.86 11.26
N LEU A 50 32.17 -9.94 11.97
CA LEU A 50 32.37 -9.68 13.41
C LEU A 50 31.02 -9.48 14.09
N PHE A 51 30.87 -10.04 15.29
CA PHE A 51 29.65 -9.95 16.10
C PHE A 51 29.99 -9.82 17.59
N ASP A 52 29.37 -8.88 18.29
CA ASP A 52 29.52 -8.67 19.74
C ASP A 52 28.14 -8.30 20.31
N ALA A 53 27.52 -9.25 20.99
CA ALA A 53 26.26 -9.04 21.70
C ALA A 53 26.48 -9.09 23.20
N LYS A 54 25.89 -8.12 23.91
CA LYS A 54 25.85 -8.05 25.38
C LYS A 54 24.43 -7.88 25.83
N SER A 55 23.98 -8.68 26.78
CA SER A 55 22.67 -8.52 27.41
C SER A 55 22.78 -8.69 28.92
N SER A 56 22.03 -7.88 29.66
CA SER A 56 22.07 -7.86 31.11
C SER A 56 20.67 -7.65 31.70
N ASP A 57 20.33 -8.38 32.73
CA ASP A 57 19.07 -8.32 33.50
C ASP A 57 19.14 -7.45 34.77
N GLY A 58 20.31 -6.89 35.05
CA GLY A 58 20.58 -6.13 36.29
C GLY A 58 21.31 -6.93 37.37
N ASN A 59 21.61 -8.20 37.13
CA ASN A 59 22.44 -9.03 38.03
C ASN A 59 23.61 -9.60 37.23
N LEU A 60 23.36 -10.20 36.10
CA LEU A 60 24.37 -10.85 35.28
C LEU A 60 24.33 -10.27 33.84
N GLN A 61 25.50 -9.87 33.34
CA GLN A 61 25.70 -9.57 31.92
C GLN A 61 26.33 -10.80 31.26
N VAL A 62 25.76 -11.20 30.15
CA VAL A 62 26.33 -12.19 29.23
C VAL A 62 26.81 -11.46 27.98
N GLN A 63 28.04 -11.72 27.56
CA GLN A 63 28.61 -11.24 26.32
C GLN A 63 28.98 -12.42 25.43
N MET A 64 28.52 -12.42 24.21
CA MET A 64 28.91 -13.34 23.14
C MET A 64 29.67 -12.57 22.07
N VAL A 65 30.87 -13.03 21.76
CA VAL A 65 31.68 -12.52 20.65
C VAL A 65 31.75 -13.62 19.60
N GLY A 66 31.51 -13.24 18.35
CA GLY A 66 31.53 -14.14 17.20
C GLY A 66 32.39 -13.58 16.06
N LYS A 67 32.85 -14.47 15.21
CA LYS A 67 33.68 -14.20 14.03
C LYS A 67 33.26 -15.15 12.90
N ASN A 68 32.95 -14.60 11.74
CA ASN A 68 32.56 -15.36 10.55
C ASN A 68 31.44 -16.39 10.84
N GLY A 69 30.39 -15.96 11.56
CA GLY A 69 29.26 -16.79 11.90
C GLY A 69 29.50 -17.88 12.95
N GLN A 70 30.65 -17.87 13.62
CA GLN A 70 31.00 -18.83 14.67
C GLN A 70 31.26 -18.11 15.99
N ILE A 71 30.90 -18.77 17.11
CA ILE A 71 31.19 -18.23 18.45
C ILE A 71 32.70 -18.32 18.69
N ASP A 72 33.33 -17.16 18.96
CA ASP A 72 34.70 -17.08 19.39
C ASP A 72 34.81 -17.25 20.91
N ARG A 73 33.93 -16.55 21.67
CA ARG A 73 33.93 -16.61 23.13
C ARG A 73 32.63 -16.13 23.76
N ILE A 74 32.33 -16.67 24.94
CA ILE A 74 31.27 -16.21 25.84
C ILE A 74 31.91 -15.78 27.16
N ARG A 75 31.47 -14.66 27.71
CA ARG A 75 31.90 -14.12 28.99
C ARG A 75 30.71 -13.71 29.84
N THR A 76 30.84 -13.82 31.14
CA THR A 76 29.83 -13.33 32.07
C THR A 76 30.46 -12.32 33.02
N LYS A 77 29.67 -11.39 33.53
CA LYS A 77 30.05 -10.40 34.50
C LYS A 77 28.83 -9.98 35.32
N GLU A 78 29.00 -9.89 36.64
CA GLU A 78 27.99 -9.27 37.51
C GLU A 78 27.86 -7.77 37.21
N THR A 79 26.64 -7.26 37.23
CA THR A 79 26.35 -5.85 36.93
C THR A 79 24.96 -5.47 37.38
N SER A 80 24.79 -4.23 37.81
CA SER A 80 23.46 -3.64 38.11
C SER A 80 22.82 -2.97 36.87
N LEU A 81 23.53 -2.89 35.74
CA LEU A 81 23.00 -2.31 34.53
C LEU A 81 22.01 -3.27 33.85
N LYS A 82 20.95 -2.73 33.25
CA LYS A 82 20.00 -3.47 32.44
C LYS A 82 20.07 -3.02 30.98
N GLY A 83 19.92 -3.96 30.07
CA GLY A 83 19.81 -3.65 28.65
C GLY A 83 20.59 -4.58 27.75
N THR A 84 20.41 -4.38 26.44
CA THR A 84 21.06 -5.17 25.40
C THR A 84 21.79 -4.24 24.43
N THR A 85 23.00 -4.63 24.05
CA THR A 85 23.81 -3.97 23.03
C THR A 85 24.23 -5.02 22.00
N VAL A 86 24.00 -4.74 20.73
CA VAL A 86 24.46 -5.59 19.63
C VAL A 86 25.32 -4.74 18.70
N LYS A 87 26.52 -5.22 18.41
CA LYS A 87 27.43 -4.64 17.42
C LYS A 87 27.78 -5.72 16.42
N PHE A 88 27.69 -5.42 15.15
CA PHE A 88 28.06 -6.38 14.13
C PHE A 88 28.62 -5.66 12.89
N ARG A 89 29.44 -6.39 12.15
CA ARG A 89 29.88 -6.02 10.82
C ARG A 89 29.35 -7.09 9.87
N PRO A 90 28.51 -6.73 8.89
CA PRO A 90 28.10 -7.66 7.86
C PRO A 90 29.32 -8.28 7.17
N ASP A 91 29.18 -9.48 6.72
CA ASP A 91 30.15 -10.07 5.81
C ASP A 91 29.94 -9.47 4.41
N TYR A 92 30.73 -8.49 4.07
CA TYR A 92 30.59 -7.75 2.81
C TYR A 92 30.84 -8.63 1.59
N GLU A 93 31.75 -9.61 1.69
CA GLU A 93 32.03 -10.55 0.61
C GLU A 93 30.78 -11.43 0.34
N PHE A 94 30.18 -11.97 1.41
CA PHE A 94 28.95 -12.76 1.32
C PHE A 94 27.81 -11.99 0.64
N PHE A 95 27.67 -10.69 0.92
CA PHE A 95 26.62 -9.84 0.34
C PHE A 95 27.02 -9.21 -1.01
N GLY A 96 28.22 -9.45 -1.52
CA GLY A 96 28.72 -8.80 -2.74
C GLY A 96 28.86 -7.29 -2.61
N MET A 97 29.21 -6.80 -1.42
CA MET A 97 29.31 -5.37 -1.08
C MET A 97 30.76 -5.03 -0.70
N GLU A 98 31.16 -3.79 -0.90
CA GLU A 98 32.45 -3.29 -0.40
C GLU A 98 32.32 -2.65 1.00
N THR A 99 31.23 -1.96 1.24
CA THR A 99 30.97 -1.25 2.49
C THR A 99 29.48 -0.93 2.65
N ILE A 100 29.10 -0.47 3.85
CA ILE A 100 27.81 0.21 4.07
C ILE A 100 27.93 1.64 3.55
N ASP A 101 27.21 1.94 2.49
CA ASP A 101 27.16 3.26 1.86
C ASP A 101 26.06 4.17 2.44
N GLU A 102 25.87 5.34 1.82
CA GLU A 102 24.86 6.30 2.23
C GLU A 102 23.42 5.77 2.04
N ALA A 103 23.17 4.96 1.00
CA ALA A 103 21.84 4.38 0.77
C ALA A 103 21.45 3.44 1.90
N HIS A 104 22.35 2.55 2.32
CA HIS A 104 22.12 1.65 3.46
C HIS A 104 21.92 2.43 4.76
N THR A 105 22.70 3.49 4.99
CA THR A 105 22.59 4.36 6.17
C THR A 105 21.23 5.05 6.20
N SER A 106 20.78 5.55 5.04
CA SER A 106 19.45 6.19 4.88
C SER A 106 18.31 5.21 5.15
N MET A 107 18.42 3.96 4.70
CA MET A 107 17.43 2.91 5.00
C MET A 107 17.36 2.62 6.51
N ILE A 108 18.49 2.56 7.19
CA ILE A 108 18.53 2.37 8.66
C ILE A 108 17.91 3.58 9.37
N GLU A 109 18.25 4.80 8.95
CA GLU A 109 17.67 6.02 9.50
C GLU A 109 16.16 6.02 9.33
N GLU A 110 15.65 5.72 8.13
CA GLU A 110 14.21 5.64 7.85
C GLU A 110 13.52 4.60 8.73
N ARG A 111 14.18 3.47 8.99
CA ARG A 111 13.66 2.46 9.93
C ARG A 111 13.58 2.98 11.36
N VAL A 112 14.58 3.72 11.83
CA VAL A 112 14.55 4.35 13.16
C VAL A 112 13.47 5.44 13.24
N ARG A 113 13.26 6.21 12.17
CA ARG A 113 12.20 7.23 12.05
C ARG A 113 10.81 6.59 12.14
N SER A 114 10.57 5.52 11.38
CA SER A 114 9.30 4.80 11.42
C SER A 114 8.98 4.22 12.81
N LEU A 115 9.98 3.67 13.48
CA LEU A 115 9.83 3.16 14.85
C LEU A 115 9.58 4.28 15.86
N ALA A 116 10.27 5.42 15.71
CA ALA A 116 10.08 6.58 16.58
C ALA A 116 8.67 7.19 16.44
N LEU A 117 8.07 7.07 15.24
CA LEU A 117 6.70 7.48 15.02
C LEU A 117 5.67 6.46 15.53
N ALA A 118 5.96 5.16 15.39
CA ALA A 118 5.04 4.10 15.78
C ALA A 118 4.91 3.94 17.30
N PHE A 119 5.99 4.16 18.06
CA PHE A 119 6.03 3.88 19.50
C PHE A 119 6.22 5.16 20.30
N ASP A 120 5.13 5.80 20.64
CA ASP A 120 5.14 6.91 21.58
C ASP A 120 5.60 6.42 22.97
N GLY A 121 6.40 7.21 23.67
CA GLY A 121 6.97 6.84 24.96
C GLY A 121 8.30 6.09 24.91
N VAL A 122 8.73 5.61 23.73
CA VAL A 122 10.07 5.05 23.51
C VAL A 122 10.99 6.10 22.88
N ARG A 123 12.17 6.28 23.49
CA ARG A 123 13.16 7.22 22.98
C ARG A 123 14.09 6.58 21.97
N PHE A 124 13.92 6.93 20.70
CA PHE A 124 14.79 6.49 19.62
C PHE A 124 15.94 7.48 19.38
N ARG A 125 17.09 6.93 19.01
CA ARG A 125 18.27 7.73 18.60
C ARG A 125 18.89 7.11 17.35
N PHE A 126 19.28 7.98 16.42
CA PHE A 126 20.10 7.63 15.29
C PHE A 126 21.38 8.48 15.32
N ASN A 127 22.55 7.86 15.22
CA ASN A 127 23.84 8.53 15.33
C ASN A 127 23.91 9.49 16.54
N LYS A 128 23.47 9.00 17.72
CA LYS A 128 23.40 9.74 19.00
C LYS A 128 22.34 10.86 19.06
N LYS A 129 21.76 11.30 17.94
CA LYS A 129 20.70 12.32 17.89
C LYS A 129 19.35 11.70 18.21
N ILE A 130 18.53 12.38 19.01
CA ILE A 130 17.15 11.95 19.31
C ILE A 130 16.31 12.13 18.05
N VAL A 131 15.57 11.11 17.67
CA VAL A 131 14.60 11.15 16.57
C VAL A 131 13.21 11.38 17.16
N ARG A 132 12.55 12.43 16.68
CA ARG A 132 11.16 12.77 17.01
C ARG A 132 10.44 13.19 15.74
N LEU A 133 9.25 12.65 15.50
CA LEU A 133 8.47 12.90 14.29
C LEU A 133 6.99 13.03 14.66
N LYS A 134 6.29 13.89 13.93
CA LYS A 134 4.84 13.93 13.91
C LYS A 134 4.34 13.11 12.71
N PHE A 135 3.09 12.70 12.76
CA PHE A 135 2.44 11.96 11.68
C PHE A 135 2.61 12.68 10.31
N ALA A 136 2.38 13.99 10.29
CA ALA A 136 2.49 14.79 9.08
C ALA A 136 3.93 14.90 8.53
N ASP A 137 4.95 14.83 9.39
CA ASP A 137 6.35 14.88 8.97
C ASP A 137 6.77 13.60 8.22
N TYR A 138 6.05 12.50 8.47
CA TYR A 138 6.33 11.19 7.89
C TYR A 138 5.42 10.87 6.69
N PHE A 139 4.11 11.07 6.84
CA PHE A 139 3.11 10.72 5.84
C PHE A 139 2.60 11.90 5.01
N GLY A 140 3.04 13.11 5.33
CA GLY A 140 2.53 14.34 4.73
C GLY A 140 1.19 14.79 5.34
N ASN A 141 0.73 15.94 4.88
CA ASN A 141 -0.53 16.52 5.38
C ASN A 141 -1.73 15.64 5.00
N CYS A 142 -2.60 15.40 5.96
CA CYS A 142 -3.82 14.63 5.81
C CYS A 142 -4.84 15.00 6.89
N ASP A 143 -6.09 14.64 6.66
CA ASP A 143 -7.13 14.72 7.67
C ASP A 143 -6.97 13.54 8.65
N MET A 144 -6.59 13.86 9.88
CA MET A 144 -6.26 12.88 10.93
C MET A 144 -7.50 12.46 11.71
N PHE A 145 -7.54 11.17 12.05
CA PHE A 145 -8.59 10.51 12.82
C PHE A 145 -7.97 9.51 13.80
N ASN A 146 -8.64 9.31 14.94
CA ASN A 146 -8.24 8.34 15.93
C ASN A 146 -9.32 7.29 16.10
N THR A 147 -8.90 6.07 16.34
CA THR A 147 -9.73 4.97 16.87
C THR A 147 -9.26 4.67 18.29
N GLU A 148 -9.74 3.59 18.87
CA GLU A 148 -9.24 3.11 20.16
C GLU A 148 -7.76 2.73 20.11
N ASN A 149 -7.34 2.04 19.05
CA ASN A 149 -6.01 1.42 18.94
C ASN A 149 -5.19 1.91 17.75
N ALA A 150 -5.70 2.87 16.97
CA ALA A 150 -5.03 3.35 15.79
C ALA A 150 -5.20 4.86 15.55
N ILE A 151 -4.22 5.42 14.87
CA ILE A 151 -4.28 6.76 14.27
C ILE A 151 -4.24 6.58 12.77
N PHE A 152 -5.16 7.18 12.03
CA PHE A 152 -5.11 7.16 10.58
C PHE A 152 -5.35 8.52 9.96
N GLY A 153 -4.81 8.71 8.79
CA GLY A 153 -4.95 9.94 8.01
C GLY A 153 -5.50 9.63 6.62
N ILE A 154 -6.40 10.49 6.15
CA ILE A 154 -6.92 10.43 4.78
C ILE A 154 -6.58 11.74 4.10
N ALA A 155 -6.03 11.65 2.90
CA ALA A 155 -5.73 12.79 2.05
C ALA A 155 -6.12 12.50 0.60
N LYS A 156 -6.13 13.54 -0.20
CA LYS A 156 -6.22 13.45 -1.65
C LYS A 156 -5.01 12.67 -2.21
N SER A 157 -5.24 11.81 -3.20
CA SER A 157 -4.19 11.13 -3.97
C SER A 157 -3.96 11.80 -5.31
N ASP A 158 -2.88 11.45 -5.98
CA ASP A 158 -2.51 11.97 -7.31
C ASP A 158 -3.07 11.11 -8.46
N GLY A 159 -4.35 10.69 -8.35
CA GLY A 159 -5.06 9.95 -9.40
C GLY A 159 -4.98 8.42 -9.29
N SER A 160 -4.23 7.89 -8.32
CA SER A 160 -4.24 6.47 -7.97
C SER A 160 -4.29 6.28 -6.45
N HIS A 161 -4.97 5.21 -5.99
CA HIS A 161 -5.00 4.92 -4.56
C HIS A 161 -3.59 4.65 -4.04
N GLN A 162 -3.24 5.31 -2.95
CA GLN A 162 -1.97 5.15 -2.26
C GLN A 162 -2.22 4.81 -0.80
N SER A 163 -1.43 3.91 -0.26
CA SER A 163 -1.46 3.62 1.18
C SER A 163 -0.07 3.31 1.72
N ALA A 164 0.14 3.66 2.96
CA ALA A 164 1.29 3.26 3.75
C ALA A 164 0.89 3.24 5.22
N SER A 165 1.37 2.27 5.96
CA SER A 165 1.04 2.14 7.37
C SER A 165 2.21 1.60 8.18
N LEU A 166 2.17 1.88 9.48
CA LEU A 166 3.04 1.28 10.47
C LEU A 166 2.17 0.35 11.34
N VAL A 167 2.35 -0.95 11.21
CA VAL A 167 1.61 -1.94 11.99
C VAL A 167 2.57 -2.64 12.93
N ASN A 168 2.36 -2.50 14.25
CA ASN A 168 3.32 -2.91 15.28
C ASN A 168 4.76 -2.42 14.99
N GLY A 169 4.89 -1.20 14.44
CA GLY A 169 6.16 -0.62 14.04
C GLY A 169 6.75 -1.16 12.73
N LEU A 170 6.08 -2.07 12.03
CA LEU A 170 6.50 -2.52 10.71
C LEU A 170 5.90 -1.65 9.61
N SER A 171 6.73 -1.22 8.67
CA SER A 171 6.25 -0.47 7.49
C SER A 171 5.56 -1.43 6.52
N VAL A 172 4.28 -1.18 6.24
CA VAL A 172 3.42 -2.00 5.39
C VAL A 172 2.80 -1.13 4.31
N LYS A 173 2.88 -1.58 3.06
CA LYS A 173 2.39 -0.80 1.90
C LYS A 173 0.89 -0.90 1.70
N SER A 174 0.29 -2.06 2.01
CA SER A 174 -1.13 -2.33 1.73
C SER A 174 -1.68 -3.46 2.59
N GLY A 175 -2.96 -3.72 2.49
CA GLY A 175 -3.58 -4.91 3.08
C GLY A 175 -4.97 -4.66 3.62
N THR A 176 -5.53 -5.71 4.19
CA THR A 176 -6.91 -5.76 4.69
C THR A 176 -7.21 -4.73 5.79
N HIS A 177 -6.21 -4.30 6.55
CA HIS A 177 -6.35 -3.24 7.55
C HIS A 177 -6.68 -1.87 6.92
N ILE A 178 -6.07 -1.53 5.78
CA ILE A 178 -6.41 -0.32 5.01
C ILE A 178 -7.77 -0.48 4.32
N ASP A 179 -8.04 -1.67 3.76
CA ASP A 179 -9.34 -1.95 3.16
C ASP A 179 -10.47 -1.86 4.19
N TYR A 180 -10.25 -2.29 5.44
CA TYR A 180 -11.22 -2.13 6.53
C TYR A 180 -11.53 -0.65 6.79
N LEU A 181 -10.51 0.20 6.96
CA LEU A 181 -10.70 1.64 7.19
C LEU A 181 -11.51 2.29 6.07
N LEU A 182 -11.16 2.00 4.82
CA LEU A 182 -11.84 2.56 3.66
C LEU A 182 -13.26 2.02 3.50
N ASN A 183 -13.47 0.71 3.58
CA ASN A 183 -14.77 0.11 3.38
C ASN A 183 -15.79 0.57 4.44
N THR A 184 -15.32 0.82 5.67
CA THR A 184 -16.18 1.33 6.76
C THR A 184 -16.77 2.70 6.44
N ILE A 185 -16.05 3.57 5.72
CA ILE A 185 -16.53 4.93 5.39
C ILE A 185 -17.08 5.05 3.97
N MET A 186 -16.83 4.09 3.09
CA MET A 186 -17.02 4.24 1.65
C MET A 186 -18.48 4.52 1.28
N GLN A 187 -19.42 3.79 1.87
CA GLN A 187 -20.85 3.98 1.56
C GLN A 187 -21.35 5.34 2.03
N ASP A 188 -21.05 5.69 3.30
CA ASP A 188 -21.46 6.98 3.88
C ASP A 188 -20.87 8.16 3.12
N PHE A 189 -19.62 8.03 2.65
CA PHE A 189 -18.98 9.09 1.88
C PHE A 189 -19.62 9.27 0.50
N ARG A 190 -19.92 8.20 -0.21
CA ARG A 190 -20.65 8.23 -1.48
C ARG A 190 -22.03 8.88 -1.31
N ASP A 191 -22.76 8.51 -0.27
CA ASP A 191 -24.08 9.06 0.02
C ASP A 191 -24.00 10.56 0.36
N ALA A 192 -22.95 10.99 1.06
CA ALA A 192 -22.72 12.40 1.33
C ALA A 192 -22.39 13.19 0.06
N LEU A 193 -21.54 12.65 -0.83
CA LEU A 193 -21.24 13.26 -2.14
C LEU A 193 -22.50 13.38 -3.00
N LYS A 194 -23.30 12.32 -3.08
CA LYS A 194 -24.57 12.32 -3.83
C LYS A 194 -25.56 13.36 -3.29
N ARG A 195 -25.73 13.43 -1.98
CA ARG A 195 -26.66 14.38 -1.34
C ARG A 195 -26.22 15.83 -1.46
N ARG A 196 -24.94 16.11 -1.18
CA ARG A 196 -24.44 17.51 -1.04
C ARG A 196 -23.87 18.08 -2.33
N ARG A 197 -23.30 17.27 -3.20
CA ARG A 197 -22.62 17.70 -4.44
C ARG A 197 -23.26 17.15 -5.72
N LYS A 198 -24.29 16.31 -5.60
CA LYS A 198 -24.97 15.64 -6.73
C LYS A 198 -24.05 14.76 -7.57
N VAL A 199 -22.98 14.23 -6.95
CA VAL A 199 -21.99 13.36 -7.57
C VAL A 199 -22.34 11.91 -7.27
N ASP A 200 -22.51 11.10 -8.31
CA ASP A 200 -22.69 9.64 -8.21
C ASP A 200 -21.41 8.95 -8.71
N ILE A 201 -20.63 8.41 -7.79
CA ILE A 201 -19.33 7.79 -8.06
C ILE A 201 -19.28 6.38 -7.48
N THR A 202 -18.69 5.42 -8.20
CA THR A 202 -18.50 4.06 -7.68
C THR A 202 -17.44 4.02 -6.58
N ALA A 203 -17.54 3.06 -5.65
CA ALA A 203 -16.54 2.88 -4.58
C ALA A 203 -15.12 2.70 -5.12
N ALA A 204 -14.95 1.92 -6.20
CA ALA A 204 -13.66 1.68 -6.82
C ALA A 204 -13.02 2.97 -7.38
N ARG A 205 -13.82 3.84 -8.00
CA ARG A 205 -13.35 5.13 -8.50
C ARG A 205 -13.07 6.11 -7.38
N LEU A 206 -13.95 6.18 -6.39
CA LEU A 206 -13.75 7.04 -5.22
C LEU A 206 -12.45 6.67 -4.49
N LYS A 207 -12.15 5.38 -4.34
CA LYS A 207 -10.90 4.89 -3.73
C LYS A 207 -9.66 5.45 -4.45
N GLN A 208 -9.68 5.64 -5.76
CA GLN A 208 -8.54 6.18 -6.53
C GLN A 208 -8.15 7.60 -6.14
N HIS A 209 -9.10 8.39 -5.60
CA HIS A 209 -8.85 9.75 -5.15
C HIS A 209 -8.34 9.83 -3.70
N LEU A 210 -8.18 8.69 -3.02
CA LEU A 210 -7.84 8.66 -1.61
C LEU A 210 -6.44 8.08 -1.37
N ARG A 211 -5.65 8.81 -0.60
CA ARG A 211 -4.41 8.36 0.03
C ARG A 211 -4.70 8.10 1.50
N VAL A 212 -4.32 6.92 2.01
CA VAL A 212 -4.61 6.51 3.39
C VAL A 212 -3.33 6.06 4.08
N HIS A 213 -3.11 6.62 5.26
CA HIS A 213 -1.98 6.27 6.13
C HIS A 213 -2.49 5.86 7.50
N ALA A 214 -1.84 4.90 8.14
CA ALA A 214 -2.23 4.46 9.47
C ALA A 214 -1.04 4.06 10.35
N ILE A 215 -1.20 4.25 11.65
CA ILE A 215 -0.34 3.68 12.69
C ILE A 215 -1.24 2.83 13.57
N ILE A 216 -0.93 1.55 13.66
CA ILE A 216 -1.71 0.55 14.39
C ILE A 216 -0.74 -0.21 15.29
N ASN A 217 -0.92 -0.14 16.59
CA ASN A 217 -0.11 -0.86 17.56
C ASN A 217 -0.97 -1.87 18.33
N GLY A 218 -0.34 -2.94 18.83
CA GLY A 218 -1.06 -4.01 19.50
C GLY A 218 -1.93 -4.85 18.59
N PHE A 219 -1.62 -4.92 17.30
CA PHE A 219 -2.32 -5.79 16.36
C PHE A 219 -1.91 -7.24 16.62
N PRO A 220 -2.79 -8.11 17.16
CA PRO A 220 -2.45 -9.47 17.49
C PRO A 220 -2.32 -10.34 16.24
N ALA A 221 -1.52 -11.39 16.31
CA ALA A 221 -1.42 -12.46 15.30
C ALA A 221 -1.36 -11.96 13.84
N LEU A 222 -0.47 -10.98 13.56
CA LEU A 222 -0.30 -10.42 12.21
C LEU A 222 0.05 -11.50 11.19
N LYS A 223 -0.67 -11.49 10.06
CA LYS A 223 -0.49 -12.38 8.91
C LYS A 223 -0.09 -11.59 7.68
N PHE A 224 0.80 -12.14 6.88
CA PHE A 224 1.33 -11.51 5.67
C PHE A 224 1.23 -12.48 4.49
N ASP A 225 1.19 -11.93 3.28
CA ASP A 225 1.21 -12.71 2.04
C ASP A 225 2.60 -13.29 1.71
N SER A 226 3.66 -12.68 2.26
CA SER A 226 5.04 -13.05 1.97
C SER A 226 5.99 -12.70 3.12
N GLN A 227 7.22 -13.23 3.05
CA GLN A 227 8.27 -12.96 4.04
C GLN A 227 8.74 -11.50 4.02
N THR A 228 8.51 -10.75 2.95
CA THR A 228 8.83 -9.32 2.90
C THR A 228 7.92 -8.48 3.81
N LYS A 229 6.77 -9.03 4.25
CA LYS A 229 5.82 -8.42 5.19
C LYS A 229 5.27 -7.06 4.72
N GLU A 230 5.12 -6.91 3.40
CA GLU A 230 4.64 -5.65 2.81
C GLU A 230 3.11 -5.53 2.76
N ARG A 231 2.40 -6.66 2.89
CA ARG A 231 0.94 -6.70 2.83
C ARG A 231 0.34 -7.53 3.96
N VAL A 232 -0.55 -6.92 4.73
CA VAL A 232 -1.34 -7.60 5.78
C VAL A 232 -2.50 -8.36 5.15
N THR A 233 -2.72 -9.61 5.59
CA THR A 233 -3.74 -10.53 5.06
C THR A 233 -4.73 -11.03 6.12
N ASN A 234 -4.72 -10.47 7.31
CA ASN A 234 -5.69 -10.77 8.36
C ASN A 234 -7.13 -10.56 7.87
N SER A 235 -8.09 -11.29 8.40
CA SER A 235 -9.50 -11.12 8.07
C SER A 235 -10.02 -9.73 8.45
N ALA A 236 -11.13 -9.31 7.85
CA ALA A 236 -11.77 -8.03 8.18
C ALA A 236 -12.21 -7.96 9.65
N ALA A 237 -12.59 -9.09 10.25
CA ALA A 237 -12.96 -9.16 11.66
C ALA A 237 -11.75 -8.95 12.57
N GLU A 238 -10.60 -9.59 12.27
CA GLU A 238 -9.35 -9.38 12.99
C GLU A 238 -8.87 -7.91 12.87
N CYS A 239 -9.00 -7.32 11.68
CA CYS A 239 -8.68 -5.90 11.48
C CYS A 239 -9.60 -4.98 12.31
N ARG A 240 -10.91 -5.28 12.36
CA ARG A 240 -11.87 -4.53 13.17
C ARG A 240 -11.50 -4.58 14.66
N ASN A 241 -11.20 -5.76 15.17
CA ASN A 241 -10.83 -5.93 16.57
C ASN A 241 -9.52 -5.21 16.91
N ALA A 242 -8.53 -5.26 16.02
CA ALA A 242 -7.23 -4.63 16.24
C ALA A 242 -7.28 -3.10 16.14
N ILE A 243 -8.00 -2.56 15.16
CA ILE A 243 -8.09 -1.11 14.92
C ILE A 243 -9.09 -0.45 15.86
N GLY A 244 -10.17 -1.15 16.18
CA GLY A 244 -11.30 -0.60 16.92
C GLY A 244 -12.31 0.15 16.05
N GLU A 245 -13.43 0.52 16.65
CA GLU A 245 -14.48 1.29 16.01
C GLU A 245 -14.15 2.79 15.98
N PHE A 246 -14.73 3.51 15.03
CA PHE A 246 -14.58 4.95 14.92
C PHE A 246 -15.85 5.60 14.37
N ASP A 247 -16.02 6.89 14.65
CA ASP A 247 -17.17 7.67 14.24
C ASP A 247 -17.07 8.06 12.75
N THR A 248 -17.71 7.28 11.88
CA THR A 248 -17.76 7.52 10.44
C THR A 248 -18.34 8.87 10.10
N LYS A 249 -19.31 9.38 10.89
CA LYS A 249 -19.94 10.69 10.65
C LYS A 249 -18.93 11.82 10.80
N LYS A 250 -18.06 11.75 11.82
CA LYS A 250 -16.97 12.72 12.00
C LYS A 250 -15.97 12.68 10.86
N VAL A 251 -15.59 11.47 10.43
CA VAL A 251 -14.70 11.29 9.28
C VAL A 251 -15.30 11.93 8.03
N ILE A 252 -16.53 11.58 7.69
CA ILE A 252 -17.23 12.12 6.51
C ILE A 252 -17.41 13.64 6.60
N ALA A 253 -17.79 14.16 7.77
CA ALA A 253 -17.96 15.60 7.95
C ALA A 253 -16.66 16.37 7.70
N LYS A 254 -15.50 15.80 8.08
CA LYS A 254 -14.19 16.41 7.86
C LYS A 254 -13.76 16.30 6.40
N LEU A 255 -13.89 15.11 5.77
CA LEU A 255 -13.58 14.91 4.36
C LEU A 255 -14.43 15.81 3.45
N MET A 256 -15.71 16.01 3.76
CA MET A 256 -16.60 16.89 3.00
C MET A 256 -16.27 18.39 3.12
N LYS A 257 -15.41 18.79 4.06
CA LYS A 257 -14.86 20.15 4.18
C LYS A 257 -13.53 20.32 3.41
N ASN A 258 -12.93 19.23 2.98
CA ASN A 258 -11.69 19.27 2.18
C ASN A 258 -12.04 19.63 0.73
N GLU A 259 -12.10 20.92 0.44
CA GLU A 259 -12.55 21.45 -0.87
C GLU A 259 -11.65 20.93 -2.01
N ASP A 260 -10.34 20.77 -1.82
CA ASP A 260 -9.43 20.26 -2.84
C ASP A 260 -9.79 18.83 -3.26
N LEU A 261 -10.04 17.96 -2.28
CA LEU A 261 -10.47 16.58 -2.52
C LEU A 261 -11.84 16.54 -3.20
N ILE A 262 -12.80 17.30 -2.68
CA ILE A 262 -14.18 17.28 -3.19
C ILE A 262 -14.24 17.84 -4.62
N ASN A 263 -13.55 18.96 -4.89
CA ASN A 263 -13.53 19.57 -6.22
C ASN A 263 -12.90 18.64 -7.26
N GLU A 264 -11.83 17.92 -6.90
CA GLU A 264 -11.24 16.91 -7.79
C GLU A 264 -12.20 15.78 -8.11
N ILE A 265 -12.86 15.21 -7.10
CA ILE A 265 -13.86 14.15 -7.30
C ILE A 265 -15.00 14.63 -8.20
N CYS A 266 -15.49 15.86 -7.98
CA CYS A 266 -16.53 16.47 -8.82
C CYS A 266 -16.06 16.67 -10.27
N ALA A 267 -14.87 17.22 -10.46
CA ALA A 267 -14.29 17.43 -11.79
C ALA A 267 -14.08 16.11 -12.56
N TYR A 268 -13.54 15.10 -11.87
CA TYR A 268 -13.36 13.78 -12.44
C TYR A 268 -14.68 13.15 -12.89
N THR A 269 -15.70 13.19 -12.02
CA THR A 269 -17.01 12.61 -12.31
C THR A 269 -17.66 13.29 -13.52
N LYS A 270 -17.63 14.62 -13.56
CA LYS A 270 -18.13 15.39 -14.70
C LYS A 270 -17.41 15.03 -16.01
N MET A 271 -16.10 14.93 -15.97
CA MET A 271 -15.33 14.51 -17.15
C MET A 271 -15.73 13.11 -17.63
N GLN A 272 -15.98 12.18 -16.73
CA GLN A 272 -16.46 10.83 -17.08
C GLN A 272 -17.86 10.82 -17.69
N GLU A 273 -18.76 11.63 -17.15
CA GLU A 273 -20.11 11.81 -17.71
C GLU A 273 -20.08 12.38 -19.12
N ASP A 274 -19.25 13.40 -19.35
CA ASP A 274 -19.06 14.01 -20.68
C ASP A 274 -18.47 13.01 -21.70
N LEU A 275 -17.53 12.17 -21.27
CA LEU A 275 -16.98 11.11 -22.12
C LEU A 275 -18.01 10.03 -22.48
N LEU A 276 -18.87 9.65 -21.53
CA LEU A 276 -19.95 8.70 -21.77
C LEU A 276 -21.00 9.29 -22.71
N ALA A 277 -21.40 10.55 -22.51
CA ALA A 277 -22.33 11.24 -23.38
C ALA A 277 -21.80 11.33 -24.82
N LYS A 278 -20.51 11.66 -25.02
CA LYS A 278 -19.86 11.65 -26.34
C LYS A 278 -19.84 10.27 -26.99
N LYS A 279 -19.59 9.21 -26.23
CA LYS A 279 -19.61 7.84 -26.75
C LYS A 279 -21.03 7.42 -27.18
N ASP A 280 -22.04 7.81 -26.41
CA ASP A 280 -23.45 7.45 -26.73
C ASP A 280 -23.96 8.27 -27.94
N LEU A 281 -23.58 9.54 -28.08
CA LEU A 281 -23.84 10.31 -29.30
C LEU A 281 -23.19 9.66 -30.53
N GLY A 282 -21.94 9.22 -30.43
CA GLY A 282 -21.26 8.52 -31.52
C GLY A 282 -21.90 7.16 -31.88
N LYS A 283 -22.52 6.47 -30.90
CA LYS A 283 -23.29 5.25 -31.17
C LYS A 283 -24.64 5.55 -31.85
N LEU A 284 -25.30 6.65 -31.48
CA LEU A 284 -26.55 7.11 -32.10
C LEU A 284 -26.30 7.57 -33.54
N GLU A 285 -25.22 8.26 -33.81
CA GLU A 285 -24.82 8.63 -35.17
C GLU A 285 -24.53 7.43 -36.08
N LYS A 286 -23.86 6.38 -35.49
CA LYS A 286 -23.63 5.12 -36.21
C LYS A 286 -24.93 4.34 -36.48
N LYS A 287 -25.92 4.41 -35.56
CA LYS A 287 -27.25 3.79 -35.77
C LYS A 287 -28.13 4.54 -36.76
N LYS A 288 -27.93 5.83 -36.92
CA LYS A 288 -28.63 6.67 -37.89
C LYS A 288 -28.17 6.52 -39.35
N LYS A 289 -27.09 5.75 -39.60
CA LYS A 289 -26.76 5.36 -40.99
C LYS A 289 -27.87 4.42 -41.47
N VAL A 290 -28.72 4.99 -42.31
CA VAL A 290 -29.80 4.25 -42.97
C VAL A 290 -29.16 3.11 -43.76
N LYS A 291 -29.34 1.89 -43.33
CA LYS A 291 -29.00 0.70 -44.11
C LYS A 291 -30.16 0.47 -45.07
N SER A 292 -30.09 1.05 -46.22
CA SER A 292 -30.93 0.72 -47.36
C SER A 292 -30.08 -0.04 -48.36
N ASP A 293 -30.49 -1.20 -48.81
CA ASP A 293 -29.80 -2.00 -49.82
C ASP A 293 -29.72 -1.24 -51.15
N LYS A 294 -30.52 -0.16 -51.29
CA LYS A 294 -30.58 0.73 -52.47
C LYS A 294 -29.71 1.99 -52.33
N TYR A 295 -29.00 2.18 -51.17
CA TYR A 295 -28.15 3.34 -50.95
C TYR A 295 -26.69 2.96 -51.02
N PHE A 296 -26.01 3.51 -52.01
CA PHE A 296 -24.56 3.38 -52.20
C PHE A 296 -23.89 4.66 -51.71
N ALA A 297 -23.30 4.61 -50.51
CA ALA A 297 -22.63 5.77 -49.91
C ALA A 297 -21.43 6.20 -50.73
N ALA A 298 -21.10 7.49 -50.71
CA ALA A 298 -19.85 8.01 -51.25
C ALA A 298 -18.63 7.41 -50.54
N ILE A 299 -17.54 7.25 -51.25
CA ILE A 299 -16.24 6.90 -50.71
C ILE A 299 -15.47 8.19 -50.40
N GLY A 300 -14.99 8.34 -49.15
CA GLY A 300 -14.30 9.54 -48.68
C GLY A 300 -14.97 10.14 -47.45
N HIS A 301 -14.41 11.28 -46.98
CA HIS A 301 -14.88 11.95 -45.76
C HIS A 301 -16.10 12.85 -45.96
N ARG A 302 -16.48 13.15 -47.22
CA ARG A 302 -17.57 14.07 -47.57
C ARG A 302 -18.37 13.53 -48.74
N THR A 303 -19.70 13.67 -48.67
CA THR A 303 -20.62 13.43 -49.78
C THR A 303 -20.89 14.79 -50.43
N ASP A 304 -20.43 14.97 -51.66
CA ASP A 304 -20.60 16.21 -52.41
C ASP A 304 -21.90 16.19 -53.23
N ARG A 305 -22.29 15.01 -53.73
CA ARG A 305 -23.49 14.82 -54.59
C ARG A 305 -24.21 13.54 -54.23
N ILE A 306 -25.53 13.56 -54.34
CA ILE A 306 -26.37 12.38 -54.24
C ILE A 306 -27.14 12.25 -55.56
N PHE A 307 -26.98 11.12 -56.22
CA PHE A 307 -27.73 10.79 -57.44
C PHE A 307 -28.88 9.89 -57.08
N VAL A 308 -30.10 10.30 -57.43
CA VAL A 308 -31.32 9.51 -57.21
C VAL A 308 -31.72 8.99 -58.60
N VAL A 309 -31.88 7.67 -58.71
CA VAL A 309 -32.14 6.96 -59.96
C VAL A 309 -33.32 6.03 -59.83
N GLU A 310 -33.97 5.69 -60.90
CA GLU A 310 -35.21 4.91 -60.92
C GLU A 310 -35.05 3.44 -60.46
N GLY A 311 -33.90 2.85 -60.67
CA GLY A 311 -33.65 1.45 -60.29
C GLY A 311 -32.18 1.05 -60.19
N ASP A 312 -31.96 -0.21 -59.83
CA ASP A 312 -30.61 -0.76 -59.57
C ASP A 312 -29.74 -0.79 -60.83
N SER A 313 -30.34 -1.02 -62.01
CA SER A 313 -29.60 -1.01 -63.29
C SER A 313 -29.06 0.39 -63.62
N ALA A 314 -29.84 1.45 -63.40
CA ALA A 314 -29.43 2.81 -63.60
C ALA A 314 -28.37 3.24 -62.58
N SER A 315 -28.49 2.83 -61.32
CA SER A 315 -27.50 3.11 -60.29
C SER A 315 -26.17 2.43 -60.60
N GLY A 316 -26.15 1.17 -61.05
CA GLY A 316 -24.95 0.43 -61.43
C GLY A 316 -24.21 1.09 -62.62
N GLY A 317 -24.94 1.57 -63.64
CA GLY A 317 -24.37 2.29 -64.74
C GLY A 317 -23.70 3.61 -64.34
N LEU A 318 -24.40 4.44 -63.57
CA LEU A 318 -23.86 5.70 -63.08
C LEU A 318 -22.69 5.54 -62.13
N ILE A 319 -22.70 4.52 -61.26
CA ILE A 319 -21.55 4.22 -60.38
C ILE A 319 -20.29 3.86 -61.20
N LYS A 320 -20.46 3.11 -62.29
CA LYS A 320 -19.35 2.78 -63.18
C LYS A 320 -18.81 4.01 -63.91
N CYS A 321 -19.67 4.96 -64.34
CA CYS A 321 -19.27 6.14 -65.06
C CYS A 321 -18.68 7.25 -64.15
N LEU A 322 -19.30 7.54 -63.03
CA LEU A 322 -18.97 8.70 -62.20
C LEU A 322 -18.09 8.34 -60.98
N GLY A 323 -18.00 7.08 -60.65
CA GLY A 323 -17.31 6.64 -59.45
C GLY A 323 -18.01 7.08 -58.15
N ARG A 324 -17.60 6.49 -57.05
CA ARG A 324 -18.19 6.80 -55.72
C ARG A 324 -17.40 7.82 -54.91
N LYS A 325 -16.31 8.37 -55.42
CA LYS A 325 -15.52 9.39 -54.69
C LYS A 325 -16.30 10.71 -54.65
N GLY A 326 -16.79 11.07 -53.43
CA GLY A 326 -17.64 12.22 -53.22
C GLY A 326 -19.09 12.06 -53.73
N ASN A 327 -19.43 11.00 -54.42
CA ASN A 327 -20.74 10.74 -55.01
C ASN A 327 -21.47 9.59 -54.30
N ALA A 328 -22.67 9.85 -53.82
CA ALA A 328 -23.59 8.82 -53.28
C ALA A 328 -24.72 8.56 -54.30
N PHE A 329 -25.27 7.36 -54.25
CA PHE A 329 -26.34 6.95 -55.18
C PHE A 329 -27.50 6.32 -54.39
N TYR A 330 -28.72 6.63 -54.80
CA TYR A 330 -29.92 6.05 -54.24
C TYR A 330 -30.84 5.58 -55.34
N ALA A 331 -31.08 4.26 -55.39
CA ALA A 331 -32.01 3.68 -56.35
C ALA A 331 -33.42 3.73 -55.78
N LEU A 332 -34.35 4.42 -56.44
CA LEU A 332 -35.77 4.37 -56.11
C LEU A 332 -36.35 3.01 -56.54
N LYS A 333 -37.36 2.56 -55.86
CA LYS A 333 -38.12 1.39 -56.28
C LYS A 333 -39.00 1.78 -57.42
N GLY A 334 -38.79 1.18 -58.61
CA GLY A 334 -39.79 1.26 -59.67
C GLY A 334 -41.04 0.54 -59.26
#